data_ce6ac22bed850483543317231a27a17a
#
_entry.id   ce6ac22bed850483543317231a27a17a
#
_cell.length_a   1.000
_cell.length_b   1.000
_cell.length_c   1.000
_cell.angle_alpha   90.00
_cell.angle_beta   90.00
_cell.angle_gamma   90.00
#
_symmetry.space_group_name_H-M   'P 1'
#
loop_
_entity.id
_entity.type
_entity.pdbx_description
1 polymer ?
#
loop_
_entity_poly.entity_id
_entity_poly.type
_entity_poly.pdbx_seq_one_letter_code
_entity_poly.pdbx_strand_id
1 'polypeptide(L)'
;MKITKVKIEKFSAPLKEPFRVAFGVIEDADSWTVKIETDEGIYGLGSAAPLAFVTGETMDTCYIVMKMFADAFIGFDPMDIAGAHKLMDSIIYSNGAAKCAFDLALYDIIGKKKGLPVYKVLGGTDPVVHNDITIGINAPEKMEADAKEYVFEKGFRILKVKVGNDASLDALRLTSIKKATPAGTVIRVDANQGWTPKQAVRI
;
A
#
# COMPACT_ATOMS: atom_id res chain seq x y z
N MET A 1 12.44 4.00 -27.13
CA MET A 1 11.29 4.69 -26.48
C MET A 1 11.83 5.75 -25.55
N LYS A 2 11.20 6.92 -25.52
CA LYS A 2 11.63 8.03 -24.65
C LYS A 2 10.43 8.60 -23.90
N ILE A 3 10.63 8.96 -22.64
CA ILE A 3 9.63 9.66 -21.83
C ILE A 3 9.51 11.09 -22.34
N THR A 4 8.29 11.50 -22.67
CA THR A 4 8.00 12.84 -23.23
C THR A 4 7.28 13.75 -22.23
N LYS A 5 6.56 13.16 -21.27
CA LYS A 5 5.79 13.89 -20.28
C LYS A 5 5.57 13.08 -19.02
N VAL A 6 5.60 13.77 -17.88
CA VAL A 6 5.19 13.21 -16.58
C VAL A 6 4.13 14.12 -15.99
N LYS A 7 3.01 13.54 -15.57
CA LYS A 7 1.93 14.23 -14.85
C LYS A 7 1.84 13.68 -13.45
N ILE A 8 1.62 14.56 -12.50
CA ILE A 8 1.43 14.21 -11.07
C ILE A 8 0.12 14.84 -10.63
N GLU A 9 -0.81 14.02 -10.17
CA GLU A 9 -2.15 14.46 -9.77
C GLU A 9 -2.48 13.89 -8.38
N LYS A 10 -3.10 14.71 -7.53
CA LYS A 10 -3.60 14.24 -6.24
C LYS A 10 -4.85 13.40 -6.46
N PHE A 11 -4.89 12.25 -5.82
CA PHE A 11 -6.09 11.44 -5.67
C PHE A 11 -6.47 11.41 -4.19
N SER A 12 -7.75 11.66 -3.90
CA SER A 12 -8.32 11.58 -2.56
C SER A 12 -9.70 10.97 -2.66
N ALA A 13 -9.98 9.99 -1.82
CA ALA A 13 -11.30 9.37 -1.73
C ALA A 13 -11.68 9.18 -0.27
N PRO A 14 -12.89 9.61 0.16
CA PRO A 14 -13.36 9.37 1.51
C PRO A 14 -13.53 7.86 1.74
N LEU A 15 -13.12 7.38 2.90
CA LEU A 15 -13.38 6.02 3.31
C LEU A 15 -14.87 5.86 3.68
N LYS A 16 -15.43 4.68 3.44
CA LYS A 16 -16.81 4.36 3.85
C LYS A 16 -17.02 4.43 5.36
N GLU A 17 -16.00 4.05 6.11
CA GLU A 17 -15.93 4.17 7.57
C GLU A 17 -14.51 4.61 7.96
N PRO A 18 -14.34 5.43 9.03
CA PRO A 18 -13.03 5.82 9.52
C PRO A 18 -12.17 4.60 9.89
N PHE A 19 -10.96 4.53 9.34
CA PHE A 19 -10.04 3.44 9.60
C PHE A 19 -9.14 3.75 10.80
N ARG A 20 -9.33 2.99 11.89
CA ARG A 20 -8.64 3.21 13.17
C ARG A 20 -7.48 2.25 13.33
N VAL A 21 -6.32 2.82 13.63
CA VAL A 21 -5.07 2.13 13.91
C VAL A 21 -4.44 2.68 15.20
N ALA A 22 -3.38 2.05 15.72
CA ALA A 22 -2.79 2.43 17.01
C ALA A 22 -2.29 3.90 17.05
N PHE A 23 -1.86 4.47 15.94
CA PHE A 23 -1.34 5.84 15.86
C PHE A 23 -2.36 6.89 15.40
N GLY A 24 -3.62 6.52 15.11
CA GLY A 24 -4.62 7.52 14.72
C GLY A 24 -5.81 6.98 13.95
N VAL A 25 -6.56 7.91 13.37
CA VAL A 25 -7.74 7.66 12.55
C VAL A 25 -7.48 8.21 11.15
N ILE A 26 -7.77 7.41 10.14
CA ILE A 26 -7.67 7.77 8.72
C ILE A 26 -9.08 7.86 8.17
N GLU A 27 -9.45 8.99 7.62
CA GLU A 27 -10.79 9.26 7.07
C GLU A 27 -10.79 9.25 5.54
N ASP A 28 -9.65 9.62 4.93
CA ASP A 28 -9.49 9.68 3.48
C ASP A 28 -8.32 8.80 3.00
N ALA A 29 -8.47 8.21 1.83
CA ALA A 29 -7.39 7.54 1.12
C ALA A 29 -6.69 8.55 0.20
N ASP A 30 -5.67 9.22 0.71
CA ASP A 30 -4.86 10.19 -0.02
C ASP A 30 -3.68 9.54 -0.71
N SER A 31 -3.45 9.89 -1.98
CA SER A 31 -2.28 9.46 -2.74
C SER A 31 -1.93 10.47 -3.84
N TRP A 32 -0.70 10.35 -4.37
CA TRP A 32 -0.30 10.98 -5.62
C TRP A 32 -0.31 9.94 -6.74
N THR A 33 -0.91 10.26 -7.86
CA THR A 33 -0.85 9.45 -9.08
C THR A 33 0.19 10.04 -10.02
N VAL A 34 1.05 9.19 -10.57
CA VAL A 34 1.99 9.53 -11.64
C VAL A 34 1.52 8.90 -12.93
N LYS A 35 1.45 9.70 -13.99
CA LYS A 35 1.30 9.24 -15.37
C LYS A 35 2.55 9.61 -16.18
N ILE A 36 3.26 8.62 -16.69
CA ILE A 36 4.44 8.77 -17.54
C ILE A 36 4.03 8.48 -18.99
N GLU A 37 4.16 9.46 -19.88
CA GLU A 37 3.84 9.34 -21.30
C GLU A 37 5.12 9.21 -22.13
N THR A 38 5.08 8.43 -23.23
CA THR A 38 6.23 8.17 -24.11
C THR A 38 5.99 8.64 -25.53
N ASP A 39 7.07 8.77 -26.31
CA ASP A 39 7.05 9.11 -27.75
C ASP A 39 6.39 8.03 -28.65
N GLU A 40 6.15 6.83 -28.10
CA GLU A 40 5.46 5.76 -28.79
C GLU A 40 3.95 5.68 -28.46
N GLY A 41 3.41 6.65 -27.73
CA GLY A 41 1.99 6.68 -27.34
C GLY A 41 1.63 5.73 -26.19
N ILE A 42 2.59 4.96 -25.67
CA ILE A 42 2.41 4.12 -24.49
C ILE A 42 2.55 5.02 -23.25
N TYR A 43 1.72 4.78 -22.25
CA TYR A 43 1.85 5.44 -20.95
C TYR A 43 1.79 4.43 -19.79
N GLY A 44 2.42 4.78 -18.68
CA GLY A 44 2.36 4.02 -17.43
C GLY A 44 1.76 4.83 -16.30
N LEU A 45 1.14 4.11 -15.39
CA LEU A 45 0.54 4.67 -14.18
C LEU A 45 1.22 4.10 -12.94
N GLY A 46 1.47 4.96 -11.96
CA GLY A 46 1.93 4.58 -10.65
C GLY A 46 1.32 5.45 -9.58
N SER A 47 1.45 5.06 -8.33
CA SER A 47 0.87 5.82 -7.23
C SER A 47 1.79 5.80 -5.99
N ALA A 48 1.80 6.91 -5.25
CA ALA A 48 2.47 7.08 -3.97
C ALA A 48 1.43 7.38 -2.90
N ALA A 49 1.45 6.60 -1.81
CA ALA A 49 0.66 6.84 -0.62
C ALA A 49 1.59 7.06 0.58
N PRO A 50 2.22 8.25 0.71
CA PRO A 50 3.13 8.55 1.81
C PRO A 50 2.35 8.59 3.14
N LEU A 51 2.99 8.08 4.20
CA LEU A 51 2.42 8.11 5.54
C LEU A 51 3.53 8.42 6.54
N ALA A 52 3.46 9.60 7.15
CA ALA A 52 4.54 10.15 7.97
C ALA A 52 5.03 9.20 9.08
N PHE A 53 4.11 8.48 9.73
CA PHE A 53 4.44 7.52 10.78
C PHE A 53 5.06 6.19 10.29
N VAL A 54 5.03 5.94 8.97
CA VAL A 54 5.53 4.69 8.38
C VAL A 54 6.77 4.96 7.52
N THR A 55 6.67 5.90 6.58
CA THR A 55 7.76 6.19 5.63
C THR A 55 8.56 7.44 5.96
N GLY A 56 8.06 8.27 6.90
CA GLY A 56 8.64 9.60 7.18
C GLY A 56 8.33 10.66 6.13
N GLU A 57 7.50 10.32 5.14
CA GLU A 57 7.10 11.20 4.05
C GLU A 57 5.69 11.73 4.29
N THR A 58 5.45 13.01 3.99
CA THR A 58 4.12 13.61 3.92
C THR A 58 3.66 13.74 2.47
N MET A 59 2.39 14.05 2.25
CA MET A 59 1.88 14.33 0.91
C MET A 59 2.71 15.44 0.24
N ASP A 60 3.03 16.53 0.95
CA ASP A 60 3.75 17.67 0.40
C ASP A 60 5.21 17.33 0.10
N THR A 61 5.94 16.67 1.01
CA THR A 61 7.33 16.28 0.78
C THR A 61 7.44 15.29 -0.38
N CYS A 62 6.51 14.32 -0.45
CA CYS A 62 6.44 13.37 -1.55
C CYS A 62 6.23 14.07 -2.90
N TYR A 63 5.31 15.05 -2.97
CA TYR A 63 5.05 15.82 -4.19
C TYR A 63 6.29 16.57 -4.69
N ILE A 64 7.02 17.23 -3.77
CA ILE A 64 8.25 17.95 -4.13
C ILE A 64 9.26 17.00 -4.76
N VAL A 65 9.47 15.83 -4.16
CA VAL A 65 10.40 14.82 -4.68
C VAL A 65 9.94 14.28 -6.04
N MET A 66 8.64 13.98 -6.17
CA MET A 66 8.08 13.51 -7.45
C MET A 66 8.26 14.54 -8.57
N LYS A 67 8.19 15.85 -8.29
CA LYS A 67 8.50 16.89 -9.27
C LYS A 67 9.95 16.84 -9.73
N MET A 68 10.90 16.67 -8.79
CA MET A 68 12.33 16.52 -9.15
C MET A 68 12.53 15.32 -10.08
N PHE A 69 11.86 14.21 -9.81
CA PHE A 69 11.90 13.04 -10.69
C PHE A 69 11.25 13.33 -12.04
N ALA A 70 10.09 13.99 -12.06
CA ALA A 70 9.39 14.31 -13.30
C ALA A 70 10.28 15.08 -14.29
N ASP A 71 11.03 16.07 -13.80
CA ASP A 71 11.96 16.85 -14.61
C ASP A 71 13.14 15.97 -15.10
N ALA A 72 13.69 15.13 -14.24
CA ALA A 72 14.86 14.29 -14.56
C ALA A 72 14.53 13.14 -15.53
N PHE A 73 13.29 12.68 -15.56
CA PHE A 73 12.88 11.56 -16.40
C PHE A 73 12.56 11.96 -17.86
N ILE A 74 12.46 13.24 -18.20
CA ILE A 74 12.23 13.66 -19.59
C ILE A 74 13.40 13.22 -20.47
N GLY A 75 13.08 12.50 -21.55
CA GLY A 75 14.06 11.93 -22.46
C GLY A 75 14.71 10.61 -22.00
N PHE A 76 14.39 10.16 -20.77
CA PHE A 76 14.89 8.88 -20.25
C PHE A 76 14.25 7.69 -20.99
N ASP A 77 14.95 6.55 -21.06
CA ASP A 77 14.40 5.31 -21.59
C ASP A 77 13.65 4.55 -20.50
N PRO A 78 12.31 4.44 -20.57
CA PRO A 78 11.53 3.74 -19.53
C PRO A 78 11.79 2.24 -19.45
N MET A 79 12.51 1.64 -20.39
CA MET A 79 12.88 0.23 -20.35
C MET A 79 14.11 -0.04 -19.46
N ASP A 80 14.90 1.00 -19.11
CA ASP A 80 16.09 0.88 -18.25
C ASP A 80 15.71 1.09 -16.76
N ILE A 81 15.16 0.04 -16.13
CA ILE A 81 14.78 0.08 -14.70
C ILE A 81 15.99 0.31 -13.79
N ALA A 82 17.12 -0.35 -14.09
CA ALA A 82 18.31 -0.20 -13.25
C ALA A 82 18.88 1.22 -13.31
N GLY A 83 18.88 1.83 -14.49
CA GLY A 83 19.24 3.23 -14.68
C GLY A 83 18.24 4.19 -14.00
N ALA A 84 16.94 3.88 -14.05
CA ALA A 84 15.91 4.67 -13.38
C ALA A 84 16.09 4.70 -11.85
N HIS A 85 16.38 3.55 -11.23
CA HIS A 85 16.67 3.50 -9.80
C HIS A 85 17.93 4.31 -9.45
N LYS A 86 19.01 4.14 -10.22
CA LYS A 86 20.24 4.94 -10.02
C LYS A 86 19.99 6.46 -10.17
N LEU A 87 19.17 6.85 -11.15
CA LEU A 87 18.79 8.25 -11.34
C LEU A 87 18.04 8.79 -10.12
N MET A 88 17.00 8.09 -9.66
CA MET A 88 16.22 8.50 -8.47
C MET A 88 17.11 8.55 -7.21
N ASP A 89 18.00 7.56 -7.02
CA ASP A 89 18.90 7.51 -5.87
C ASP A 89 19.96 8.61 -5.89
N SER A 90 20.38 9.06 -7.09
CA SER A 90 21.31 10.17 -7.24
C SER A 90 20.70 11.54 -6.91
N ILE A 91 19.37 11.65 -7.05
CA ILE A 91 18.63 12.90 -6.78
C ILE A 91 18.37 13.07 -5.29
N ILE A 92 17.91 11.99 -4.63
CA ILE A 92 17.55 12.06 -3.21
C ILE A 92 17.66 10.69 -2.53
N TYR A 93 18.19 10.70 -1.30
CA TYR A 93 18.24 9.53 -0.44
C TYR A 93 16.84 9.20 0.11
N SER A 94 16.53 7.90 0.34
CA SER A 94 15.23 7.45 0.86
C SER A 94 14.05 7.84 -0.06
N ASN A 95 12.95 8.38 0.47
CA ASN A 95 11.75 8.80 -0.29
C ASN A 95 11.10 7.64 -1.08
N GLY A 96 10.86 6.54 -0.37
CA GLY A 96 10.39 5.29 -0.95
C GLY A 96 9.02 5.40 -1.61
N ALA A 97 8.10 6.21 -1.08
CA ALA A 97 6.77 6.38 -1.66
C ALA A 97 6.86 7.06 -3.04
N ALA A 98 7.65 8.14 -3.15
CA ALA A 98 7.85 8.82 -4.43
C ALA A 98 8.54 7.91 -5.47
N LYS A 99 9.61 7.18 -5.06
CA LYS A 99 10.32 6.24 -5.95
C LYS A 99 9.42 5.10 -6.40
N CYS A 100 8.60 4.55 -5.51
CA CYS A 100 7.64 3.49 -5.83
C CYS A 100 6.66 3.91 -6.91
N ALA A 101 6.14 5.15 -6.88
CA ALA A 101 5.21 5.62 -7.90
C ALA A 101 5.84 5.64 -9.30
N PHE A 102 7.09 6.07 -9.43
CA PHE A 102 7.81 6.05 -10.71
C PHE A 102 8.13 4.63 -11.15
N ASP A 103 8.59 3.78 -10.24
CA ASP A 103 8.89 2.38 -10.51
C ASP A 103 7.66 1.62 -11.03
N LEU A 104 6.50 1.77 -10.37
CA LEU A 104 5.23 1.19 -10.81
C LEU A 104 4.84 1.67 -12.23
N ALA A 105 4.98 2.97 -12.52
CA ALA A 105 4.67 3.52 -13.83
C ALA A 105 5.60 2.97 -14.92
N LEU A 106 6.88 2.79 -14.63
CA LEU A 106 7.84 2.20 -15.56
C LEU A 106 7.52 0.74 -15.85
N TYR A 107 7.22 -0.07 -14.81
CA TYR A 107 6.81 -1.46 -15.02
C TYR A 107 5.49 -1.59 -15.77
N ASP A 108 4.54 -0.66 -15.60
CA ASP A 108 3.31 -0.61 -16.38
C ASP A 108 3.60 -0.33 -17.88
N ILE A 109 4.54 0.59 -18.19
CA ILE A 109 5.02 0.81 -19.57
C ILE A 109 5.63 -0.46 -20.13
N ILE A 110 6.52 -1.13 -19.38
CA ILE A 110 7.19 -2.35 -19.83
C ILE A 110 6.20 -3.46 -20.11
N GLY A 111 5.22 -3.65 -19.22
CA GLY A 111 4.14 -4.62 -19.38
C GLY A 111 3.35 -4.38 -20.67
N LYS A 112 2.92 -3.15 -20.88
CA LYS A 112 2.18 -2.73 -22.08
C LYS A 112 3.03 -2.88 -23.35
N LYS A 113 4.30 -2.50 -23.33
CA LYS A 113 5.22 -2.65 -24.47
C LYS A 113 5.46 -4.11 -24.84
N LYS A 114 5.52 -5.00 -23.84
CA LYS A 114 5.72 -6.44 -24.03
C LYS A 114 4.41 -7.21 -24.28
N GLY A 115 3.24 -6.57 -24.12
CA GLY A 115 1.93 -7.25 -24.18
C GLY A 115 1.75 -8.28 -23.05
N LEU A 116 2.39 -8.07 -21.90
CA LEU A 116 2.38 -8.98 -20.75
C LEU A 116 1.90 -8.27 -19.49
N PRO A 117 1.14 -8.95 -18.61
CA PRO A 117 0.85 -8.42 -17.29
C PRO A 117 2.13 -8.33 -16.46
N VAL A 118 2.22 -7.32 -15.57
CA VAL A 118 3.43 -7.02 -14.80
C VAL A 118 3.94 -8.22 -14.00
N TYR A 119 3.06 -9.05 -13.43
CA TYR A 119 3.52 -10.24 -12.69
C TYR A 119 4.35 -11.20 -13.56
N LYS A 120 4.02 -11.32 -14.85
CA LYS A 120 4.84 -12.12 -15.80
C LYS A 120 6.15 -11.43 -16.17
N VAL A 121 6.15 -10.10 -16.28
CA VAL A 121 7.39 -9.32 -16.47
C VAL A 121 8.37 -9.55 -15.31
N LEU A 122 7.83 -9.69 -14.11
CA LEU A 122 8.59 -9.97 -12.88
C LEU A 122 8.94 -11.46 -12.67
N GLY A 123 8.60 -12.34 -13.64
CA GLY A 123 8.89 -13.77 -13.56
C GLY A 123 7.85 -14.62 -12.83
N GLY A 124 6.70 -14.04 -12.47
CA GLY A 124 5.60 -14.77 -11.83
C GLY A 124 4.92 -15.74 -12.81
N THR A 125 4.54 -16.91 -12.31
CA THR A 125 3.89 -17.98 -13.09
C THR A 125 2.42 -18.12 -12.78
N ASP A 126 1.98 -17.76 -11.56
CA ASP A 126 0.61 -17.88 -11.10
C ASP A 126 -0.06 -16.50 -11.00
N PRO A 127 -1.18 -16.26 -11.69
CA PRO A 127 -1.94 -15.02 -11.57
C PRO A 127 -2.80 -14.93 -10.29
N VAL A 128 -2.95 -16.03 -9.55
CA VAL A 128 -3.78 -16.10 -8.35
C VAL A 128 -2.97 -15.73 -7.11
N VAL A 129 -3.46 -14.77 -6.37
CA VAL A 129 -2.92 -14.39 -5.05
C VAL A 129 -4.03 -14.44 -4.00
N HIS A 130 -3.69 -14.94 -2.82
CA HIS A 130 -4.60 -14.90 -1.67
C HIS A 130 -4.36 -13.61 -0.89
N ASN A 131 -5.44 -12.85 -0.68
CA ASN A 131 -5.40 -11.59 0.06
C ASN A 131 -6.09 -11.74 1.41
N ASP A 132 -5.72 -10.88 2.35
CA ASP A 132 -6.44 -10.68 3.61
C ASP A 132 -7.39 -9.47 3.53
N ILE A 133 -8.30 -9.38 4.50
CA ILE A 133 -9.06 -8.16 4.74
C ILE A 133 -8.72 -7.60 6.11
N THR A 134 -8.60 -6.27 6.19
CA THR A 134 -8.23 -5.61 7.44
C THR A 134 -9.45 -5.22 8.24
N ILE A 135 -9.45 -5.56 9.54
CA ILE A 135 -10.40 -5.10 10.55
C ILE A 135 -9.71 -3.99 11.35
N GLY A 136 -10.25 -2.77 11.31
CA GLY A 136 -9.77 -1.64 12.10
C GLY A 136 -10.05 -1.78 13.60
N ILE A 137 -9.33 -1.01 14.44
CA ILE A 137 -9.55 -1.03 15.90
C ILE A 137 -10.94 -0.48 16.22
N ASN A 138 -11.72 -1.27 16.95
CA ASN A 138 -13.06 -0.90 17.43
C ASN A 138 -13.39 -1.64 18.74
N ALA A 139 -14.64 -1.53 19.24
CA ALA A 139 -15.14 -2.37 20.31
C ALA A 139 -15.12 -3.85 19.90
N PRO A 140 -14.89 -4.80 20.84
CA PRO A 140 -14.81 -6.22 20.53
C PRO A 140 -16.02 -6.76 19.76
N GLU A 141 -17.22 -6.30 20.10
CA GLU A 141 -18.49 -6.70 19.47
C GLU A 141 -18.57 -6.28 18.00
N LYS A 142 -18.12 -5.06 17.68
CA LYS A 142 -18.08 -4.56 16.30
C LYS A 142 -17.06 -5.36 15.49
N MET A 143 -15.86 -5.59 16.04
CA MET A 143 -14.81 -6.34 15.35
C MET A 143 -15.21 -7.81 15.14
N GLU A 144 -15.95 -8.40 16.08
CA GLU A 144 -16.56 -9.72 15.93
C GLU A 144 -17.59 -9.73 14.79
N ALA A 145 -18.47 -8.73 14.73
CA ALA A 145 -19.46 -8.61 13.65
C ALA A 145 -18.81 -8.46 12.28
N ASP A 146 -17.78 -7.60 12.16
CA ASP A 146 -17.02 -7.43 10.93
C ASP A 146 -16.33 -8.73 10.50
N ALA A 147 -15.75 -9.46 11.45
CA ALA A 147 -15.11 -10.74 11.18
C ALA A 147 -16.10 -11.78 10.63
N LYS A 148 -17.31 -11.84 11.20
CA LYS A 148 -18.39 -12.71 10.70
C LYS A 148 -18.79 -12.34 9.29
N GLU A 149 -19.06 -11.07 9.02
CA GLU A 149 -19.41 -10.58 7.70
C GLU A 149 -18.33 -10.95 6.68
N TYR A 150 -17.07 -10.68 6.99
CA TYR A 150 -15.96 -10.91 6.06
C TYR A 150 -15.76 -12.41 5.77
N VAL A 151 -15.90 -13.27 6.79
CA VAL A 151 -15.69 -14.70 6.60
C VAL A 151 -16.91 -15.37 5.95
N PHE A 152 -18.12 -15.13 6.46
CA PHE A 152 -19.31 -15.89 6.03
C PHE A 152 -20.00 -15.29 4.82
N GLU A 153 -19.98 -13.95 4.65
CA GLU A 153 -20.67 -13.29 3.54
C GLU A 153 -19.72 -12.97 2.38
N LYS A 154 -18.48 -12.54 2.70
CA LYS A 154 -17.50 -12.16 1.67
C LYS A 154 -16.46 -13.25 1.35
N GLY A 155 -16.44 -14.35 2.10
CA GLY A 155 -15.60 -15.52 1.81
C GLY A 155 -14.10 -15.36 2.13
N PHE A 156 -13.70 -14.36 2.90
CA PHE A 156 -12.31 -14.20 3.32
C PHE A 156 -11.90 -15.30 4.30
N ARG A 157 -10.69 -15.83 4.12
CA ARG A 157 -10.09 -16.86 5.00
C ARG A 157 -8.95 -16.31 5.85
N ILE A 158 -8.49 -15.11 5.55
CA ILE A 158 -7.40 -14.43 6.24
C ILE A 158 -7.90 -13.06 6.69
N LEU A 159 -7.83 -12.81 8.00
CA LEU A 159 -8.19 -11.53 8.61
C LEU A 159 -6.93 -10.85 9.13
N LYS A 160 -6.67 -9.61 8.72
CA LYS A 160 -5.66 -8.76 9.33
C LYS A 160 -6.33 -7.87 10.37
N VAL A 161 -6.01 -8.09 11.64
CA VAL A 161 -6.66 -7.42 12.78
C VAL A 161 -5.74 -6.34 13.32
N LYS A 162 -6.21 -5.10 13.31
CA LYS A 162 -5.51 -3.96 13.91
C LYS A 162 -5.76 -3.92 15.42
N VAL A 163 -4.68 -3.73 16.17
CA VAL A 163 -4.62 -3.67 17.64
C VAL A 163 -3.56 -2.64 18.05
N GLY A 164 -3.23 -2.51 19.34
CA GLY A 164 -2.06 -1.76 19.79
C GLY A 164 -2.36 -0.50 20.61
N ASN A 165 -3.64 -0.20 20.90
CA ASN A 165 -3.99 0.92 21.75
C ASN A 165 -4.32 0.52 23.22
N ASP A 166 -4.73 -0.70 23.46
CA ASP A 166 -4.99 -1.25 24.81
C ASP A 166 -4.76 -2.77 24.79
N ALA A 167 -3.65 -3.21 25.34
CA ALA A 167 -3.25 -4.62 25.30
C ALA A 167 -4.26 -5.57 25.96
N SER A 168 -4.96 -5.15 27.03
CA SER A 168 -5.97 -5.98 27.71
C SER A 168 -7.22 -6.12 26.85
N LEU A 169 -7.67 -5.03 26.25
CA LEU A 169 -8.81 -5.01 25.34
C LEU A 169 -8.49 -5.72 24.02
N ASP A 170 -7.24 -5.64 23.54
CA ASP A 170 -6.79 -6.34 22.35
C ASP A 170 -6.88 -7.87 22.50
N ALA A 171 -6.55 -8.40 23.66
CA ALA A 171 -6.75 -9.82 23.96
C ALA A 171 -8.22 -10.24 23.88
N LEU A 172 -9.15 -9.39 24.37
CA LEU A 172 -10.58 -9.62 24.25
C LEU A 172 -11.04 -9.57 22.79
N ARG A 173 -10.60 -8.55 22.02
CA ARG A 173 -10.89 -8.40 20.59
C ARG A 173 -10.50 -9.66 19.80
N LEU A 174 -9.27 -10.12 19.97
CA LEU A 174 -8.76 -11.31 19.29
C LEU A 174 -9.51 -12.58 19.70
N THR A 175 -9.84 -12.72 20.99
CA THR A 175 -10.62 -13.85 21.50
C THR A 175 -12.02 -13.88 20.90
N SER A 176 -12.71 -12.74 20.82
CA SER A 176 -14.06 -12.63 20.23
C SER A 176 -14.03 -13.01 18.75
N ILE A 177 -13.09 -12.46 17.99
CA ILE A 177 -12.92 -12.80 16.57
C ILE A 177 -12.64 -14.30 16.40
N LYS A 178 -11.72 -14.85 17.19
CA LYS A 178 -11.35 -16.27 17.10
C LYS A 178 -12.53 -17.21 17.40
N LYS A 179 -13.36 -16.87 18.39
CA LYS A 179 -14.56 -17.65 18.72
C LYS A 179 -15.65 -17.54 17.66
N ALA A 180 -15.73 -16.40 17.01
CA ALA A 180 -16.77 -16.07 16.03
C ALA A 180 -16.51 -16.60 14.62
N THR A 181 -15.30 -17.06 14.35
CA THR A 181 -14.86 -17.52 13.02
C THR A 181 -14.47 -18.99 13.01
N PRO A 182 -14.58 -19.69 11.86
CA PRO A 182 -14.19 -21.10 11.75
C PRO A 182 -12.74 -21.37 12.16
N ALA A 183 -12.45 -22.56 12.67
CA ALA A 183 -11.12 -22.95 13.15
C ALA A 183 -10.00 -22.80 12.10
N GLY A 184 -10.32 -22.85 10.80
CA GLY A 184 -9.37 -22.65 9.71
C GLY A 184 -9.13 -21.20 9.33
N THR A 185 -9.79 -20.22 9.97
CA THR A 185 -9.56 -18.78 9.69
C THR A 185 -8.20 -18.36 10.22
N VAL A 186 -7.37 -17.82 9.34
CA VAL A 186 -6.05 -17.26 9.69
C VAL A 186 -6.24 -15.84 10.21
N ILE A 187 -5.72 -15.56 11.40
CA ILE A 187 -5.71 -14.23 12.01
C ILE A 187 -4.28 -13.72 12.02
N ARG A 188 -4.05 -12.60 11.29
CA ARG A 188 -2.80 -11.82 11.32
C ARG A 188 -3.03 -10.60 12.21
N VAL A 189 -2.12 -10.35 13.13
CA VAL A 189 -2.23 -9.25 14.09
C VAL A 189 -1.22 -8.16 13.74
N ASP A 190 -1.67 -6.91 13.71
CA ASP A 190 -0.82 -5.76 13.45
C ASP A 190 -1.06 -4.67 14.51
N ALA A 191 -0.11 -4.56 15.44
CA ALA A 191 -0.17 -3.58 16.52
C ALA A 191 0.34 -2.19 16.12
N ASN A 192 0.85 -2.01 14.90
CA ASN A 192 1.37 -0.73 14.42
C ASN A 192 2.30 -0.01 15.42
N GLN A 193 3.25 -0.76 16.02
CA GLN A 193 4.19 -0.29 17.04
C GLN A 193 3.54 0.10 18.39
N GLY A 194 2.24 -0.17 18.59
CA GLY A 194 1.51 0.20 19.80
C GLY A 194 1.77 -0.70 21.01
N TRP A 195 2.42 -1.87 20.84
CA TRP A 195 2.78 -2.76 21.94
C TRP A 195 4.26 -2.68 22.31
N THR A 196 4.53 -2.81 23.59
CA THR A 196 5.89 -3.11 24.05
C THR A 196 6.22 -4.58 23.74
N PRO A 197 7.53 -4.97 23.69
CA PRO A 197 7.92 -6.37 23.49
C PRO A 197 7.29 -7.31 24.51
N LYS A 198 7.17 -6.88 25.77
CA LYS A 198 6.55 -7.68 26.86
C LYS A 198 5.05 -7.90 26.62
N GLN A 199 4.35 -6.90 26.11
CA GLN A 199 2.93 -7.04 25.75
C GLN A 199 2.75 -7.96 24.55
N ALA A 200 3.59 -7.81 23.51
CA ALA A 200 3.53 -8.66 22.33
C ALA A 200 3.75 -10.16 22.61
N VAL A 201 4.60 -10.48 23.58
CA VAL A 201 4.83 -11.89 23.99
C VAL A 201 3.67 -12.43 24.84
N ARG A 202 2.96 -11.55 25.56
CA ARG A 202 1.87 -11.95 26.47
C ARG A 202 0.54 -12.18 25.75
N ILE A 203 0.30 -11.44 24.68
CA ILE A 203 -0.93 -11.51 23.88
C ILE A 203 -0.83 -12.58 22.81
#